data_7cfcddef1e9d1e9325eaa887a66ad11f
#
_entry.id   7cfcddef1e9d1e9325eaa887a66ad11f
#
_cell.length_a   1.000
_cell.length_b   1.000
_cell.length_c   1.000
_cell.angle_alpha   90.00
_cell.angle_beta   90.00
_cell.angle_gamma   90.00
#
_symmetry.space_group_name_H-M   'P 1'
#
loop_
_entity.id
_entity.type
_entity.pdbx_description
1 polymer ?
#
loop_
_entity_poly.entity_id
_entity_poly.type
_entity_poly.pdbx_seq_one_letter_code
_entity_poly.pdbx_strand_id
1 'polypeptide(L)'
;MIVTIANQKGGVGKTTLVSLIGNYLSQRGGNPMLIDTDHQRSLTNLRSSDIENFPAQEVPYEIVELDLSNLLEVKNYLEEIKRTEGIVIIDSPGNLTEDGLLYLLSSSDVIIVPFQYERKCLDSTGAFISAYSQIAQHLGSAAK
;
A
#
# COMPACT_ATOMS: atom_id res chain seq x y z
N MET A 1 0.66 13.26 0.23
CA MET A 1 0.11 12.43 -0.90
C MET A 1 0.16 10.97 -0.49
N ILE A 2 -0.96 10.27 -0.61
CA ILE A 2 -1.11 8.84 -0.27
C ILE A 2 -1.19 8.02 -1.57
N VAL A 3 -0.25 7.10 -1.76
CA VAL A 3 -0.19 6.18 -2.90
C VAL A 3 -0.37 4.76 -2.39
N THR A 4 -1.42 4.06 -2.81
CA THR A 4 -1.67 2.67 -2.41
C THR A 4 -1.37 1.72 -3.56
N ILE A 5 -0.59 0.69 -3.28
CA ILE A 5 -0.33 -0.41 -4.22
C ILE A 5 -1.29 -1.54 -3.88
N ALA A 6 -2.28 -1.79 -4.72
CA ALA A 6 -3.37 -2.71 -4.43
C ALA A 6 -3.71 -3.64 -5.59
N ASN A 7 -3.93 -4.90 -5.29
CA ASN A 7 -4.56 -5.88 -6.16
C ASN A 7 -5.02 -7.07 -5.31
N GLN A 8 -6.18 -7.64 -5.65
CA GLN A 8 -6.71 -8.83 -4.99
C GLN A 8 -5.87 -10.08 -5.24
N LYS A 9 -5.10 -10.11 -6.32
CA LYS A 9 -4.23 -11.25 -6.66
C LYS A 9 -2.95 -11.23 -5.82
N GLY A 10 -2.67 -12.34 -5.12
CA GLY A 10 -1.37 -12.58 -4.48
C GLY A 10 -0.25 -12.79 -5.51
N GLY A 11 0.97 -12.43 -5.16
CA GLY A 11 2.16 -12.69 -5.99
C GLY A 11 2.34 -11.79 -7.21
N VAL A 12 1.54 -10.73 -7.38
CA VAL A 12 1.69 -9.79 -8.51
C VAL A 12 2.81 -8.75 -8.31
N GLY A 13 3.51 -8.79 -7.17
CA GLY A 13 4.65 -7.92 -6.90
C GLY A 13 4.29 -6.62 -6.18
N LYS A 14 3.18 -6.53 -5.43
CA LYS A 14 2.81 -5.33 -4.64
C LYS A 14 3.94 -4.87 -3.73
N THR A 15 4.33 -5.70 -2.77
CA THR A 15 5.41 -5.42 -1.81
C THR A 15 6.73 -5.07 -2.49
N THR A 16 7.08 -5.79 -3.56
CA THR A 16 8.29 -5.49 -4.35
C THR A 16 8.21 -4.08 -4.95
N LEU A 17 7.06 -3.72 -5.53
CA LEU A 17 6.87 -2.39 -6.13
C LEU A 17 6.92 -1.28 -5.07
N VAL A 18 6.30 -1.50 -3.89
CA VAL A 18 6.38 -0.57 -2.75
C VAL A 18 7.82 -0.32 -2.36
N SER A 19 8.62 -1.38 -2.16
CA SER A 19 10.04 -1.28 -1.80
C SER A 19 10.85 -0.55 -2.88
N LEU A 20 10.64 -0.86 -4.16
CA LEU A 20 11.35 -0.22 -5.27
C LEU A 20 11.03 1.27 -5.38
N ILE A 21 9.77 1.67 -5.23
CA ILE A 21 9.38 3.08 -5.24
C ILE A 21 9.96 3.80 -4.03
N GLY A 22 9.89 3.20 -2.83
CA GLY A 22 10.48 3.75 -1.61
C GLY A 22 11.98 4.00 -1.75
N ASN A 23 12.73 3.02 -2.25
CA ASN A 23 14.16 3.14 -2.52
C ASN A 23 14.45 4.22 -3.56
N TYR A 24 13.70 4.26 -4.65
CA TYR A 24 13.86 5.27 -5.70
C TYR A 24 13.67 6.70 -5.16
N LEU A 25 12.62 6.92 -4.39
CA LEU A 25 12.34 8.24 -3.80
C LEU A 25 13.41 8.66 -2.80
N SER A 26 13.83 7.75 -1.92
CA SER A 26 14.90 8.00 -0.95
C SER A 26 16.22 8.35 -1.62
N GLN A 27 16.62 7.62 -2.67
CA GLN A 27 17.84 7.92 -3.43
C GLN A 27 17.81 9.30 -4.11
N ARG A 28 16.63 9.87 -4.32
CA ARG A 28 16.42 11.21 -4.85
C ARG A 28 16.30 12.29 -3.78
N GLY A 29 16.58 11.97 -2.54
CA GLY A 29 16.51 12.89 -1.40
C GLY A 29 15.10 13.09 -0.86
N GLY A 30 14.13 12.26 -1.29
CA GLY A 30 12.81 12.20 -0.68
C GLY A 30 12.87 11.43 0.65
N ASN A 31 11.90 11.68 1.51
CA ASN A 31 11.71 10.93 2.76
C ASN A 31 10.32 10.27 2.76
N PRO A 32 10.12 9.20 1.96
CA PRO A 32 8.83 8.52 1.92
C PRO A 32 8.61 7.74 3.23
N MET A 33 7.35 7.65 3.65
CA MET A 33 6.91 6.71 4.66
C MET A 33 6.24 5.53 3.96
N LEU A 34 6.59 4.31 4.35
CA LEU A 34 5.94 3.11 3.86
C LEU A 34 5.04 2.51 4.94
N ILE A 35 3.86 2.02 4.55
CA ILE A 35 2.93 1.38 5.47
C ILE A 35 2.68 -0.05 5.01
N ASP A 36 2.99 -1.02 5.89
CA ASP A 36 2.70 -2.43 5.69
C ASP A 36 1.34 -2.76 6.33
N THR A 37 0.35 -3.08 5.50
CA THR A 37 -1.00 -3.43 5.98
C THR A 37 -1.34 -4.90 5.75
N ASP A 38 -0.41 -5.69 5.21
CA ASP A 38 -0.62 -7.13 5.02
C ASP A 38 -0.32 -7.90 6.32
N HIS A 39 -1.18 -8.81 6.74
CA HIS A 39 -0.96 -9.67 7.91
C HIS A 39 0.32 -10.53 7.80
N GLN A 40 0.79 -10.79 6.58
CA GLN A 40 2.05 -11.50 6.35
C GLN A 40 3.29 -10.65 6.66
N ARG A 41 3.12 -9.33 6.83
CA ARG A 41 4.22 -8.39 7.14
C ARG A 41 5.41 -8.53 6.19
N SER A 42 5.11 -8.73 4.92
CA SER A 42 6.13 -9.02 3.90
C SER A 42 7.12 -7.87 3.73
N LEU A 43 6.65 -6.63 3.81
CA LEU A 43 7.49 -5.44 3.70
C LEU A 43 8.39 -5.28 4.94
N THR A 44 7.82 -5.44 6.13
CA THR A 44 8.54 -5.37 7.41
C THR A 44 9.58 -6.49 7.52
N ASN A 45 9.22 -7.72 7.14
CA ASN A 45 10.13 -8.86 7.16
C ASN A 45 11.30 -8.67 6.18
N LEU A 46 11.05 -8.10 4.99
CA LEU A 46 12.10 -7.75 4.03
C LEU A 46 13.09 -6.77 4.64
N ARG A 47 12.61 -5.71 5.30
CA ARG A 47 13.45 -4.73 5.98
C ARG A 47 14.29 -5.35 7.09
N SER A 48 13.70 -6.23 7.92
CA SER A 48 14.43 -6.91 8.99
C SER A 48 15.58 -7.75 8.42
N SER A 49 15.33 -8.47 7.33
CA SER A 49 16.35 -9.23 6.62
C SER A 49 17.47 -8.33 6.02
N ASP A 50 17.11 -7.17 5.47
CA ASP A 50 18.09 -6.23 4.95
C ASP A 50 19.01 -5.69 6.06
N ILE A 51 18.45 -5.34 7.23
CA ILE A 51 19.23 -4.86 8.38
C ILE A 51 20.17 -5.95 8.90
N GLU A 52 19.72 -7.20 8.97
CA GLU A 52 20.55 -8.33 9.40
C GLU A 52 21.70 -8.60 8.42
N ASN A 53 21.44 -8.56 7.12
CA ASN A 53 22.45 -8.86 6.11
C ASN A 53 23.38 -7.68 5.82
N PHE A 54 22.92 -6.44 6.03
CA PHE A 54 23.66 -5.21 5.71
C PHE A 54 23.64 -4.20 6.87
N PRO A 55 24.17 -4.56 8.07
CA PRO A 55 24.02 -3.75 9.29
C PRO A 55 24.72 -2.38 9.23
N ALA A 56 25.62 -2.17 8.26
CA ALA A 56 26.32 -0.90 8.08
C ALA A 56 25.57 0.07 7.13
N GLN A 57 24.48 -0.37 6.51
CA GLN A 57 23.68 0.49 5.63
C GLN A 57 22.69 1.30 6.44
N GLU A 58 22.55 2.58 6.09
CA GLU A 58 21.50 3.44 6.65
C GLU A 58 20.11 2.96 6.18
N VAL A 59 19.15 3.04 7.09
CA VAL A 59 17.75 2.74 6.77
C VAL A 59 17.19 3.89 5.91
N PRO A 60 16.80 3.64 4.65
CA PRO A 60 16.49 4.70 3.71
C PRO A 60 15.15 5.41 3.95
N TYR A 61 14.22 4.81 4.70
CA TYR A 61 12.90 5.32 5.02
C TYR A 61 12.25 4.51 6.14
N GLU A 62 11.25 5.09 6.79
CA GLU A 62 10.45 4.43 7.82
C GLU A 62 9.45 3.45 7.23
N ILE A 63 9.21 2.33 7.92
CA ILE A 63 8.12 1.39 7.65
C ILE A 63 7.26 1.28 8.91
N VAL A 64 5.97 1.54 8.76
CA VAL A 64 4.97 1.46 9.83
C VAL A 64 4.01 0.32 9.52
N GLU A 65 3.65 -0.46 10.53
CA GLU A 65 2.62 -1.49 10.42
C GLU A 65 1.25 -0.91 10.80
N LEU A 66 0.23 -1.18 9.98
CA LEU A 66 -1.13 -0.77 10.26
C LEU A 66 -2.08 -1.97 10.10
N ASP A 67 -2.81 -2.28 11.16
CA ASP A 67 -3.82 -3.33 11.15
C ASP A 67 -5.15 -2.79 10.60
N LEU A 68 -5.63 -3.38 9.51
CA LEU A 68 -6.88 -2.98 8.86
C LEU A 68 -8.14 -3.52 9.53
N SER A 69 -8.02 -4.42 10.51
CA SER A 69 -9.17 -4.98 11.24
C SER A 69 -9.85 -3.95 12.15
N ASN A 70 -9.11 -2.93 12.60
CA ASN A 70 -9.62 -1.85 13.44
C ASN A 70 -9.91 -0.59 12.61
N LEU A 71 -11.14 -0.50 12.09
CA LEU A 71 -11.56 0.62 11.23
C LEU A 71 -11.37 2.00 11.89
N LEU A 72 -11.57 2.13 13.20
CA LEU A 72 -11.42 3.42 13.89
C LEU A 72 -9.95 3.86 13.93
N GLU A 73 -9.05 2.95 14.20
CA GLU A 73 -7.62 3.19 14.19
C GLU A 73 -7.14 3.58 12.78
N VAL A 74 -7.56 2.83 11.76
CA VAL A 74 -7.26 3.14 10.36
C VAL A 74 -7.74 4.54 9.98
N LYS A 75 -8.97 4.93 10.34
CA LYS A 75 -9.50 6.26 10.08
C LYS A 75 -8.67 7.36 10.73
N ASN A 76 -8.40 7.23 12.02
CA ASN A 76 -7.64 8.22 12.77
C ASN A 76 -6.23 8.39 12.19
N TYR A 77 -5.56 7.29 11.89
CA TYR A 77 -4.21 7.30 11.36
C TYR A 77 -4.14 7.92 9.95
N LEU A 78 -5.06 7.56 9.06
CA LEU A 78 -5.11 8.15 7.71
C LEU A 78 -5.47 9.64 7.73
N GLU A 79 -6.34 10.09 8.64
CA GLU A 79 -6.64 11.52 8.80
C GLU A 79 -5.42 12.31 9.33
N GLU A 80 -4.59 11.71 10.17
CA GLU A 80 -3.32 12.29 10.61
C GLU A 80 -2.33 12.40 9.45
N ILE A 81 -2.16 11.32 8.69
CA ILE A 81 -1.28 11.28 7.51
C ILE A 81 -1.67 12.32 6.46
N LYS A 82 -2.97 12.52 6.20
CA LYS A 82 -3.44 13.54 5.24
C LYS A 82 -3.00 14.96 5.59
N ARG A 83 -2.71 15.22 6.85
CA ARG A 83 -2.26 16.53 7.35
C ARG A 83 -0.74 16.69 7.29
N THR A 84 0.00 15.62 7.09
CA THR A 84 1.46 15.65 6.99
C THR A 84 1.90 15.92 5.55
N GLU A 85 3.01 16.65 5.42
CA GLU A 85 3.66 16.83 4.13
C GLU A 85 4.50 15.59 3.79
N GLY A 86 4.54 15.22 2.52
CA GLY A 86 5.36 14.10 2.05
C GLY A 86 4.57 13.07 1.23
N ILE A 87 5.24 11.96 0.97
CA ILE A 87 4.69 10.84 0.22
C ILE A 87 4.60 9.63 1.15
N VAL A 88 3.40 9.07 1.22
CA VAL A 88 3.12 7.83 1.92
C VAL A 88 2.78 6.76 0.89
N ILE A 89 3.45 5.61 0.98
CA ILE A 89 3.24 4.47 0.08
C ILE A 89 2.71 3.30 0.91
N ILE A 90 1.57 2.77 0.51
CA ILE A 90 0.88 1.72 1.27
C ILE A 90 0.92 0.41 0.50
N ASP A 91 1.43 -0.64 1.15
CA ASP A 91 1.34 -2.02 0.69
C ASP A 91 0.04 -2.65 1.19
N SER A 92 -0.89 -2.94 0.28
CA SER A 92 -2.20 -3.47 0.66
C SER A 92 -2.23 -5.00 0.68
N PRO A 93 -3.08 -5.61 1.54
CA PRO A 93 -3.28 -7.04 1.54
C PRO A 93 -3.88 -7.54 0.22
N GLY A 94 -3.82 -8.86 0.01
CA GLY A 94 -4.36 -9.51 -1.18
C GLY A 94 -5.85 -9.84 -1.13
N ASN A 95 -6.58 -9.40 -0.11
CA ASN A 95 -8.03 -9.62 0.03
C ASN A 95 -8.78 -8.30 0.23
N LEU A 96 -10.07 -8.28 -0.13
CA LEU A 96 -10.94 -7.11 -0.01
C LEU A 96 -11.94 -7.23 1.15
N THR A 97 -11.70 -8.12 2.09
CA THR A 97 -12.71 -8.48 3.11
C THR A 97 -12.74 -7.55 4.32
N GLU A 98 -11.79 -6.63 4.45
CA GLU A 98 -11.67 -5.76 5.61
C GLU A 98 -12.24 -4.36 5.33
N ASP A 99 -13.08 -3.86 6.21
CA ASP A 99 -13.67 -2.51 6.10
C ASP A 99 -12.58 -1.42 6.11
N GLY A 100 -11.50 -1.63 6.84
CA GLY A 100 -10.35 -0.75 6.87
C GLY A 100 -9.68 -0.60 5.51
N LEU A 101 -9.64 -1.66 4.69
CA LEU A 101 -9.08 -1.59 3.34
C LEU A 101 -9.92 -0.69 2.43
N LEU A 102 -11.25 -0.76 2.50
CA LEU A 102 -12.12 0.10 1.71
C LEU A 102 -11.93 1.57 2.05
N TYR A 103 -11.80 1.87 3.35
CA TYR A 103 -11.53 3.23 3.79
C TYR A 103 -10.13 3.71 3.34
N LEU A 104 -9.12 2.86 3.43
CA LEU A 104 -7.76 3.13 2.96
C LEU A 104 -7.75 3.47 1.46
N LEU A 105 -8.37 2.63 0.63
CA LEU A 105 -8.45 2.86 -0.81
C LEU A 105 -9.19 4.15 -1.15
N SER A 106 -10.29 4.47 -0.43
CA SER A 106 -11.05 5.71 -0.64
C SER A 106 -10.29 6.96 -0.18
N SER A 107 -9.33 6.80 0.71
CA SER A 107 -8.47 7.87 1.25
C SER A 107 -7.21 8.11 0.43
N SER A 108 -6.92 7.25 -0.55
CA SER A 108 -5.74 7.33 -1.39
C SER A 108 -5.90 8.38 -2.48
N ASP A 109 -4.83 9.14 -2.75
CA ASP A 109 -4.76 10.07 -3.89
C ASP A 109 -4.52 9.33 -5.20
N VAL A 110 -3.74 8.22 -5.13
CA VAL A 110 -3.41 7.37 -6.28
C VAL A 110 -3.47 5.90 -5.86
N ILE A 111 -4.06 5.06 -6.71
CA ILE A 111 -4.03 3.60 -6.56
C ILE A 111 -3.28 3.01 -7.74
N ILE A 112 -2.17 2.31 -7.47
CA ILE A 112 -1.41 1.58 -8.47
C ILE A 112 -1.82 0.10 -8.38
N VAL A 113 -2.26 -0.45 -9.51
CA VAL A 113 -2.73 -1.84 -9.60
C VAL A 113 -1.75 -2.65 -10.45
N PRO A 114 -0.71 -3.26 -9.83
CA PRO A 114 0.21 -4.12 -10.57
C PRO A 114 -0.49 -5.39 -11.02
N PHE A 115 -0.25 -5.84 -12.25
CA PHE A 115 -0.77 -7.09 -12.75
C PHE A 115 0.25 -7.83 -13.61
N GLN A 116 0.12 -9.15 -13.67
CA GLN A 116 0.90 -9.98 -14.57
C GLN A 116 0.05 -10.33 -15.80
N TYR A 117 0.69 -10.44 -16.96
CA TYR A 117 0.02 -10.78 -18.21
C TYR A 117 -0.33 -12.28 -18.28
N GLU A 118 -1.13 -12.70 -17.30
CA GLU A 118 -1.68 -14.03 -17.16
C GLU A 118 -3.21 -13.94 -17.08
N ARG A 119 -3.95 -14.82 -17.75
CA ARG A 119 -5.41 -14.77 -17.85
C ARG A 119 -6.11 -14.67 -16.49
N LYS A 120 -5.72 -15.53 -15.53
CA LYS A 120 -6.28 -15.52 -14.17
C LYS A 120 -5.98 -14.21 -13.41
N CYS A 121 -4.83 -13.59 -13.68
CA CYS A 121 -4.48 -12.31 -13.08
C CYS A 121 -5.31 -11.18 -13.68
N LEU A 122 -5.52 -11.18 -15.00
CA LEU A 122 -6.37 -10.19 -15.67
C LEU A 122 -7.82 -10.23 -15.18
N ASP A 123 -8.38 -11.44 -15.04
CA ASP A 123 -9.75 -11.63 -14.55
C ASP A 123 -9.91 -11.08 -13.11
N SER A 124 -9.00 -11.44 -12.20
CA SER A 124 -9.03 -10.97 -10.80
C SER A 124 -8.74 -9.47 -10.68
N THR A 125 -7.84 -8.93 -11.49
CA THR A 125 -7.56 -7.48 -11.53
C THR A 125 -8.76 -6.70 -12.06
N GLY A 126 -9.43 -7.19 -13.10
CA GLY A 126 -10.66 -6.61 -13.62
C GLY A 126 -11.79 -6.61 -12.57
N ALA A 127 -11.95 -7.68 -11.82
CA ALA A 127 -12.91 -7.76 -10.72
C ALA A 127 -12.58 -6.75 -9.60
N PHE A 128 -11.30 -6.62 -9.23
CA PHE A 128 -10.84 -5.63 -8.25
C PHE A 128 -11.18 -4.21 -8.68
N ILE A 129 -10.80 -3.81 -9.91
CA ILE A 129 -11.05 -2.46 -10.44
C ILE A 129 -12.56 -2.18 -10.48
N SER A 130 -13.36 -3.15 -10.91
CA SER A 130 -14.82 -3.00 -10.97
C SER A 130 -15.44 -2.81 -9.58
N ALA A 131 -15.02 -3.62 -8.60
CA ALA A 131 -15.47 -3.51 -7.21
C ALA A 131 -15.08 -2.14 -6.62
N TYR A 132 -13.82 -1.74 -6.79
CA TYR A 132 -13.36 -0.42 -6.32
C TYR A 132 -14.14 0.72 -6.97
N SER A 133 -14.37 0.69 -8.29
CA SER A 133 -15.11 1.73 -9.00
C SER A 133 -16.53 1.92 -8.49
N GLN A 134 -17.22 0.83 -8.15
CA GLN A 134 -18.56 0.88 -7.55
C GLN A 134 -18.52 1.53 -6.17
N ILE A 135 -17.56 1.15 -5.33
CA ILE A 135 -17.38 1.70 -3.98
C ILE A 135 -17.04 3.19 -4.05
N ALA A 136 -16.11 3.58 -4.91
CA ALA A 136 -15.68 4.97 -5.09
C ALA A 136 -16.84 5.87 -5.51
N GLN A 137 -17.74 5.39 -6.39
CA GLN A 137 -18.94 6.12 -6.77
C GLN A 137 -19.89 6.36 -5.58
N HIS A 138 -20.05 5.37 -4.69
CA HIS A 138 -20.93 5.50 -3.52
C HIS A 138 -20.33 6.41 -2.44
N LEU A 139 -19.01 6.42 -2.29
CA LEU A 139 -18.32 7.22 -1.27
C LEU A 139 -17.96 8.63 -1.74
N GLY A 140 -18.22 8.99 -3.01
CA GLY A 140 -17.82 10.27 -3.58
C GLY A 140 -16.29 10.45 -3.64
N SER A 141 -15.53 9.36 -3.58
CA SER A 141 -14.07 9.33 -3.62
C SER A 141 -13.59 9.10 -5.05
N ALA A 142 -12.59 9.82 -5.47
CA ALA A 142 -11.98 9.70 -6.79
C ALA A 142 -10.45 9.64 -6.68
N ALA A 143 -9.91 8.52 -6.20
CA ALA A 143 -8.48 8.24 -6.39
C ALA A 143 -8.19 8.01 -7.88
N LYS A 144 -7.04 8.47 -8.35
CA LYS A 144 -6.56 8.28 -9.72
C LYS A 144 -5.79 6.96 -9.85
#